data_0aa376663e367b8c00b03b9e6d671696
#
_entry.id   0aa376663e367b8c00b03b9e6d671696
#
_cell.length_a   1.000
_cell.length_b   1.000
_cell.length_c   1.000
_cell.angle_alpha   90.00
_cell.angle_beta   90.00
_cell.angle_gamma   90.00
#
_symmetry.space_group_name_H-M   'P 1'
#
loop_
_entity.id
_entity.type
_entity.pdbx_description
1 polymer ?
#
loop_
_entity_poly.entity_id
_entity_poly.type
_entity_poly.pdbx_seq_one_letter_code
_entity_poly.pdbx_strand_id
1 'polypeptide(L)'
;MDCVRLVNREHRLPHEESLWTKELVWIDHQTQLQPVCARALNAWISACGGEQEVTFVSGWRSYAQQHIIMKETEAERGWDYAHQFVAEVRASEHHTGLAIDLGIAGKDQDLICPDFSGPLAEKMHACAARFGFILRYPKQKTKITGISEEPWHYRYVGPLHAQIMNEKDWVLEEYAEFLRTCSPSHPYLYFDGQQHWALWTQSVSSTVDDGAAGSLLDETTRLIVQALDPAPVAIGKDRAWVELDSAALRHNLITLEKAMTDKQKIMAVLKANAYGHGLAPIAQFLSRQGVDHFAVATMEEAKVIRDLNPDAEILILGYVPACRAQEVSELKLSLTLTSYQQACQLSQTGYPITAHLPVDTGMHRLGEAAQDLDALARYYQLPNIKITGTYSHLYEADNLSPEAQVHTQAQIERFFAAIDGLKHRGIDPGRVHLQGSYGFLNYPELRCDLVRCGIALFGCIADHRSQTKLDLRPVASVHTRIAALRSLKKGEGAGYNHVWSAPQDTTAAILSIGYSDGLLRSSSFQGVEVLIHGQRCPLVGAMCMDQCFVDIGSLPAVIGEEVIVIGTQGTQSISALEIADRTGTIVPETLSLLRGRMPRIFI
;
A
#
# COMPACT_ATOMS: atom_id res chain seq x y z
N MET A 1 -10.04 -23.07 2.08
CA MET A 1 -9.74 -23.92 0.90
C MET A 1 -8.26 -24.22 0.93
N ASP A 2 -7.87 -25.48 0.77
CA ASP A 2 -6.50 -25.96 1.01
C ASP A 2 -5.58 -25.74 -0.21
N CYS A 3 -5.37 -24.47 -0.59
CA CYS A 3 -4.62 -24.14 -1.80
C CYS A 3 -3.16 -24.60 -1.77
N VAL A 4 -2.54 -24.68 -0.59
CA VAL A 4 -1.13 -25.06 -0.41
C VAL A 4 -0.93 -26.53 -0.01
N ARG A 5 -1.99 -27.34 -0.06
CA ARG A 5 -1.87 -28.78 0.24
C ARG A 5 -0.90 -29.44 -0.72
N LEU A 6 0.10 -30.11 -0.17
CA LEU A 6 1.04 -30.93 -0.93
C LEU A 6 0.35 -32.22 -1.36
N VAL A 7 0.38 -32.52 -2.66
CA VAL A 7 -0.17 -33.73 -3.25
C VAL A 7 0.89 -34.33 -4.15
N ASN A 8 1.37 -35.54 -3.81
CA ASN A 8 2.35 -36.31 -4.57
C ASN A 8 2.29 -37.76 -4.13
N ARG A 9 3.27 -38.60 -4.53
CA ARG A 9 3.31 -40.04 -4.20
C ARG A 9 3.36 -40.30 -2.70
N GLU A 10 4.00 -39.44 -1.92
CA GLU A 10 4.14 -39.58 -0.46
C GLU A 10 2.95 -38.96 0.28
N HIS A 11 2.34 -37.91 -0.28
CA HIS A 11 1.22 -37.17 0.30
C HIS A 11 -0.04 -37.35 -0.56
N ARG A 12 -0.66 -38.53 -0.47
CA ARG A 12 -1.84 -38.87 -1.26
C ARG A 12 -3.12 -38.27 -0.69
N LEU A 13 -4.05 -37.94 -1.56
CA LEU A 13 -5.38 -37.49 -1.14
C LEU A 13 -6.16 -38.64 -0.49
N PRO A 14 -7.14 -38.34 0.39
CA PRO A 14 -8.05 -39.31 0.99
C PRO A 14 -8.76 -40.18 -0.07
N HIS A 15 -9.33 -41.30 0.36
CA HIS A 15 -10.11 -42.16 -0.53
C HIS A 15 -11.43 -41.52 -0.97
N GLU A 16 -11.96 -40.59 -0.20
CA GLU A 16 -13.23 -39.93 -0.46
C GLU A 16 -13.04 -38.75 -1.42
N GLU A 17 -13.32 -38.94 -2.69
CA GLU A 17 -13.17 -37.95 -3.76
C GLU A 17 -14.13 -36.75 -3.60
N SER A 18 -15.30 -36.98 -2.99
CA SER A 18 -16.34 -35.95 -2.79
C SER A 18 -15.87 -34.72 -2.04
N LEU A 19 -14.78 -34.79 -1.28
CA LEU A 19 -14.17 -33.66 -0.57
C LEU A 19 -13.65 -32.57 -1.50
N TRP A 20 -13.33 -32.90 -2.76
CA TRP A 20 -12.67 -32.01 -3.74
C TRP A 20 -13.60 -31.57 -4.87
N THR A 21 -14.81 -32.11 -4.95
CA THR A 21 -15.72 -31.93 -6.09
C THR A 21 -16.90 -30.98 -5.82
N LYS A 22 -17.05 -30.46 -4.61
CA LYS A 22 -18.28 -29.77 -4.16
C LYS A 22 -18.58 -28.46 -4.89
N GLU A 23 -17.62 -27.78 -5.50
CA GLU A 23 -17.78 -26.42 -6.03
C GLU A 23 -17.06 -26.20 -7.37
N LEU A 24 -16.87 -27.25 -8.18
CA LEU A 24 -16.19 -27.09 -9.48
C LEU A 24 -17.02 -26.26 -10.44
N VAL A 25 -16.35 -25.39 -11.20
CA VAL A 25 -16.95 -24.56 -12.25
C VAL A 25 -16.34 -24.90 -13.60
N TRP A 26 -17.16 -24.87 -14.64
CA TRP A 26 -16.70 -25.02 -16.02
C TRP A 26 -16.00 -23.75 -16.49
N ILE A 27 -14.78 -23.88 -17.03
CA ILE A 27 -14.04 -22.78 -17.66
C ILE A 27 -14.13 -22.82 -19.19
N ASP A 28 -14.40 -24.00 -19.73
CA ASP A 28 -14.81 -24.25 -21.11
C ASP A 28 -15.78 -25.44 -21.17
N HIS A 29 -15.98 -26.05 -22.36
CA HIS A 29 -16.91 -27.16 -22.57
C HIS A 29 -16.42 -28.52 -21.99
N GLN A 30 -15.17 -28.63 -21.55
CA GLN A 30 -14.58 -29.89 -21.08
C GLN A 30 -13.72 -29.77 -19.82
N THR A 31 -13.37 -28.56 -19.40
CA THR A 31 -12.40 -28.33 -18.33
C THR A 31 -13.08 -27.68 -17.11
N GLN A 32 -12.89 -28.28 -15.94
CA GLN A 32 -13.42 -27.77 -14.67
C GLN A 32 -12.28 -27.41 -13.71
N LEU A 33 -12.49 -26.36 -12.90
CA LEU A 33 -11.58 -25.94 -11.84
C LEU A 33 -12.36 -25.50 -10.59
N GLN A 34 -11.66 -25.38 -9.46
CA GLN A 34 -12.18 -24.66 -8.31
C GLN A 34 -12.45 -23.18 -8.67
N PRO A 35 -13.54 -22.56 -8.15
CA PRO A 35 -13.92 -21.18 -8.52
C PRO A 35 -12.80 -20.14 -8.32
N VAL A 36 -12.00 -20.29 -7.26
CA VAL A 36 -10.87 -19.40 -6.99
C VAL A 36 -9.76 -19.54 -8.03
N CYS A 37 -9.44 -20.79 -8.42
CA CYS A 37 -8.45 -21.09 -9.46
C CYS A 37 -8.93 -20.57 -10.82
N ALA A 38 -10.18 -20.79 -11.18
CA ALA A 38 -10.78 -20.34 -12.43
C ALA A 38 -10.74 -18.80 -12.57
N ARG A 39 -11.11 -18.05 -11.51
CA ARG A 39 -11.02 -16.59 -11.52
C ARG A 39 -9.59 -16.08 -11.69
N ALA A 40 -8.65 -16.67 -10.95
CA ALA A 40 -7.24 -16.31 -11.03
C ALA A 40 -6.65 -16.61 -12.41
N LEU A 41 -7.01 -17.74 -13.02
CA LEU A 41 -6.58 -18.14 -14.36
C LEU A 41 -7.07 -17.14 -15.42
N ASN A 42 -8.35 -16.79 -15.39
CA ASN A 42 -8.90 -15.81 -16.32
C ASN A 42 -8.21 -14.44 -16.20
N ALA A 43 -7.96 -13.98 -14.96
CA ALA A 43 -7.24 -12.73 -14.73
C ALA A 43 -5.78 -12.79 -15.25
N TRP A 44 -5.11 -13.94 -15.08
CA TRP A 44 -3.75 -14.16 -15.57
C TRP A 44 -3.69 -14.16 -17.10
N ILE A 45 -4.56 -14.91 -17.76
CA ILE A 45 -4.65 -14.96 -19.24
C ILE A 45 -4.93 -13.56 -19.79
N SER A 46 -5.92 -12.86 -19.22
CA SER A 46 -6.30 -11.50 -19.67
C SER A 46 -5.16 -10.49 -19.50
N ALA A 47 -4.45 -10.51 -18.37
CA ALA A 47 -3.30 -9.64 -18.16
C ALA A 47 -2.14 -9.89 -19.15
N CYS A 48 -2.08 -11.09 -19.72
CA CYS A 48 -1.10 -11.46 -20.74
C CYS A 48 -1.60 -11.23 -22.18
N GLY A 49 -2.90 -10.96 -22.39
CA GLY A 49 -3.52 -10.83 -23.71
C GLY A 49 -3.67 -12.17 -24.43
N GLY A 50 -3.85 -13.25 -23.67
CA GLY A 50 -3.88 -14.62 -24.18
C GLY A 50 -5.27 -15.22 -24.43
N GLU A 51 -6.35 -14.42 -24.37
CA GLU A 51 -7.74 -14.90 -24.41
C GLU A 51 -8.09 -15.72 -25.67
N GLN A 52 -7.40 -15.50 -26.78
CA GLN A 52 -7.65 -16.20 -28.05
C GLN A 52 -6.57 -17.25 -28.39
N GLU A 53 -5.47 -17.25 -27.66
CA GLU A 53 -4.30 -18.07 -27.97
C GLU A 53 -4.08 -19.20 -26.94
N VAL A 54 -4.51 -19.04 -25.68
CA VAL A 54 -4.37 -20.05 -24.64
C VAL A 54 -5.50 -21.07 -24.74
N THR A 55 -5.15 -22.35 -24.72
CA THR A 55 -6.10 -23.47 -24.66
C THR A 55 -6.00 -24.21 -23.33
N PHE A 56 -7.11 -24.76 -22.86
CA PHE A 56 -7.15 -25.56 -21.65
C PHE A 56 -7.09 -27.04 -22.02
N VAL A 57 -5.99 -27.71 -21.68
CA VAL A 57 -5.79 -29.12 -22.04
C VAL A 57 -6.37 -30.02 -20.97
N SER A 58 -6.15 -29.70 -19.69
CA SER A 58 -6.69 -30.50 -18.60
C SER A 58 -6.81 -29.67 -17.31
N GLY A 59 -7.96 -29.76 -16.65
CA GLY A 59 -8.20 -29.20 -15.32
C GLY A 59 -8.44 -30.30 -14.28
N TRP A 60 -9.57 -30.25 -13.58
CA TRP A 60 -9.95 -31.29 -12.64
C TRP A 60 -10.11 -32.64 -13.31
N ARG A 61 -9.59 -33.68 -12.66
CA ARG A 61 -9.72 -35.11 -13.07
C ARG A 61 -10.22 -35.94 -11.91
N SER A 62 -11.20 -36.83 -12.18
CA SER A 62 -11.62 -37.81 -11.19
C SER A 62 -10.57 -38.92 -11.00
N TYR A 63 -10.68 -39.64 -9.89
CA TYR A 63 -9.81 -40.80 -9.64
C TYR A 63 -9.91 -41.85 -10.76
N ALA A 64 -11.15 -42.04 -11.27
CA ALA A 64 -11.39 -42.97 -12.39
C ALA A 64 -10.73 -42.50 -13.69
N GLN A 65 -10.84 -41.24 -14.03
CA GLN A 65 -10.19 -40.65 -15.21
C GLN A 65 -8.66 -40.74 -15.11
N GLN A 66 -8.08 -40.43 -13.96
CA GLN A 66 -6.64 -40.55 -13.75
C GLN A 66 -6.14 -42.00 -13.90
N HIS A 67 -6.94 -42.96 -13.44
CA HIS A 67 -6.60 -44.38 -13.61
C HIS A 67 -6.60 -44.77 -15.09
N ILE A 68 -7.57 -44.32 -15.87
CA ILE A 68 -7.66 -44.57 -17.31
C ILE A 68 -6.45 -43.96 -18.01
N ILE A 69 -6.16 -42.69 -17.79
CA ILE A 69 -5.01 -41.98 -18.38
C ILE A 69 -3.71 -42.71 -18.10
N MET A 70 -3.49 -43.14 -16.86
CA MET A 70 -2.29 -43.91 -16.49
C MET A 70 -2.18 -45.22 -17.30
N LYS A 71 -3.28 -45.98 -17.40
CA LYS A 71 -3.31 -47.27 -18.12
C LYS A 71 -3.13 -47.11 -19.63
N GLU A 72 -3.76 -46.14 -20.22
CA GLU A 72 -3.63 -45.83 -21.64
C GLU A 72 -2.20 -45.36 -21.96
N THR A 73 -1.61 -44.50 -21.14
CA THR A 73 -0.23 -44.03 -21.31
C THR A 73 0.77 -45.18 -21.13
N GLU A 74 0.57 -46.07 -20.13
CA GLU A 74 1.39 -47.29 -19.97
C GLU A 74 1.34 -48.18 -21.22
N ALA A 75 0.15 -48.35 -21.82
CA ALA A 75 -0.04 -49.20 -22.98
C ALA A 75 0.56 -48.58 -24.26
N GLU A 76 0.43 -47.28 -24.45
CA GLU A 76 0.85 -46.58 -25.67
C GLU A 76 2.33 -46.18 -25.68
N ARG A 77 2.86 -45.74 -24.52
CA ARG A 77 4.19 -45.13 -24.41
C ARG A 77 5.14 -45.89 -23.46
N GLY A 78 4.65 -46.90 -22.78
CA GLY A 78 5.42 -47.74 -21.88
C GLY A 78 5.41 -47.29 -20.42
N TRP A 79 5.75 -48.22 -19.52
CA TRP A 79 5.70 -48.05 -18.08
C TRP A 79 6.59 -46.89 -17.58
N ASP A 80 7.84 -46.83 -18.06
CA ASP A 80 8.80 -45.81 -17.64
C ASP A 80 8.30 -44.37 -17.99
N TYR A 81 7.77 -44.22 -19.20
CA TYR A 81 7.22 -42.95 -19.65
C TYR A 81 6.01 -42.53 -18.80
N ALA A 82 5.04 -43.43 -18.60
CA ALA A 82 3.86 -43.17 -17.81
C ALA A 82 4.22 -42.69 -16.39
N HIS A 83 5.19 -43.36 -15.74
CA HIS A 83 5.60 -42.99 -14.38
C HIS A 83 6.49 -41.74 -14.27
N GLN A 84 6.99 -41.24 -15.38
CA GLN A 84 7.72 -39.94 -15.44
C GLN A 84 6.80 -38.74 -15.63
N PHE A 85 5.66 -38.89 -16.31
CA PHE A 85 4.80 -37.80 -16.72
C PHE A 85 3.35 -37.88 -16.20
N VAL A 86 2.94 -39.02 -15.67
CA VAL A 86 1.58 -39.21 -15.16
C VAL A 86 1.62 -39.57 -13.68
N ALA A 87 1.02 -38.74 -12.87
CA ALA A 87 0.89 -39.00 -11.43
C ALA A 87 -0.08 -40.17 -11.18
N GLU A 88 0.20 -40.97 -10.16
CA GLU A 88 -0.69 -42.05 -9.74
C GLU A 88 -2.02 -41.52 -9.20
N VAL A 89 -3.05 -42.37 -9.18
CA VAL A 89 -4.35 -42.04 -8.56
C VAL A 89 -4.15 -41.61 -7.10
N ARG A 90 -4.82 -40.51 -6.71
CA ARG A 90 -4.69 -39.83 -5.42
C ARG A 90 -3.37 -39.08 -5.20
N ALA A 91 -2.42 -39.19 -6.11
CA ALA A 91 -1.16 -38.44 -6.11
C ALA A 91 -1.15 -37.29 -7.15
N SER A 92 -2.18 -37.19 -7.98
CA SER A 92 -2.33 -36.13 -8.98
C SER A 92 -2.95 -34.88 -8.37
N GLU A 93 -2.36 -33.71 -8.63
CA GLU A 93 -2.89 -32.42 -8.20
C GLU A 93 -4.16 -32.02 -8.93
N HIS A 94 -4.43 -32.57 -10.11
CA HIS A 94 -5.67 -32.36 -10.86
C HIS A 94 -6.92 -32.77 -10.07
N HIS A 95 -6.81 -33.73 -9.16
CA HIS A 95 -7.92 -34.15 -8.29
C HIS A 95 -8.41 -33.00 -7.37
N THR A 96 -7.57 -32.01 -7.11
CA THR A 96 -7.94 -30.86 -6.26
C THR A 96 -8.73 -29.79 -6.98
N GLY A 97 -8.74 -29.80 -8.33
CA GLY A 97 -9.26 -28.71 -9.15
C GLY A 97 -8.45 -27.40 -9.05
N LEU A 98 -7.21 -27.48 -8.53
CA LEU A 98 -6.29 -26.36 -8.38
C LEU A 98 -5.09 -26.45 -9.35
N ALA A 99 -5.02 -27.48 -10.21
CA ALA A 99 -4.04 -27.63 -11.25
C ALA A 99 -4.66 -27.49 -12.63
N ILE A 100 -3.88 -26.93 -13.56
CA ILE A 100 -4.28 -26.71 -14.95
C ILE A 100 -3.10 -27.00 -15.88
N ASP A 101 -3.36 -27.76 -16.95
CA ASP A 101 -2.48 -27.91 -18.09
C ASP A 101 -2.91 -26.96 -19.21
N LEU A 102 -1.96 -26.16 -19.68
CA LEU A 102 -2.19 -25.13 -20.71
C LEU A 102 -1.55 -25.53 -22.04
N GLY A 103 -2.16 -25.11 -23.12
CA GLY A 103 -1.62 -25.22 -24.48
C GLY A 103 -1.71 -23.90 -25.23
N ILE A 104 -1.14 -23.88 -26.43
CA ILE A 104 -1.25 -22.75 -27.37
C ILE A 104 -2.09 -23.15 -28.56
N ALA A 105 -3.08 -22.37 -28.94
CA ALA A 105 -3.95 -22.62 -30.08
C ALA A 105 -3.15 -22.82 -31.37
N GLY A 106 -3.50 -23.87 -32.10
CA GLY A 106 -2.81 -24.24 -33.36
C GLY A 106 -1.51 -25.01 -33.17
N LYS A 107 -1.10 -25.32 -31.91
CA LYS A 107 -0.01 -26.23 -31.59
C LYS A 107 -0.52 -27.57 -31.10
N ASP A 108 0.40 -28.51 -30.77
CA ASP A 108 0.05 -29.82 -30.26
C ASP A 108 -0.70 -29.70 -28.91
N GLN A 109 -1.83 -30.38 -28.82
CA GLN A 109 -2.71 -30.43 -27.65
C GLN A 109 -2.72 -31.84 -27.02
N ASP A 110 -1.59 -32.56 -27.09
CA ASP A 110 -1.44 -33.84 -26.42
C ASP A 110 -1.80 -33.74 -24.93
N LEU A 111 -2.60 -34.69 -24.44
CA LEU A 111 -3.11 -34.66 -23.06
C LEU A 111 -1.99 -34.78 -22.00
N ILE A 112 -0.85 -35.38 -22.36
CA ILE A 112 0.27 -35.63 -21.46
C ILE A 112 1.38 -34.61 -21.63
N CYS A 113 1.63 -34.16 -22.86
CA CYS A 113 2.73 -33.23 -23.20
C CYS A 113 2.27 -32.17 -24.22
N PRO A 114 1.34 -31.30 -23.87
CA PRO A 114 0.90 -30.25 -24.78
C PRO A 114 2.02 -29.23 -25.06
N ASP A 115 2.00 -28.63 -26.25
CA ASP A 115 2.95 -27.56 -26.58
C ASP A 115 2.48 -26.21 -25.98
N PHE A 116 3.07 -25.84 -24.85
CA PHE A 116 2.93 -24.53 -24.24
C PHE A 116 4.27 -23.79 -24.30
N SER A 117 4.58 -23.24 -25.47
CA SER A 117 5.86 -22.57 -25.73
C SER A 117 5.68 -21.29 -26.56
N GLY A 118 6.72 -20.44 -26.61
CA GLY A 118 6.76 -19.20 -27.36
C GLY A 118 6.51 -17.95 -26.52
N PRO A 119 6.47 -16.76 -27.16
CA PRO A 119 6.49 -15.48 -26.43
C PRO A 119 5.33 -15.29 -25.44
N LEU A 120 4.13 -15.80 -25.73
CA LEU A 120 2.99 -15.73 -24.81
C LEU A 120 3.21 -16.62 -23.59
N ALA A 121 3.67 -17.86 -23.79
CA ALA A 121 3.96 -18.77 -22.69
C ALA A 121 5.08 -18.23 -21.78
N GLU A 122 6.14 -17.65 -22.35
CA GLU A 122 7.22 -17.00 -21.58
C GLU A 122 6.69 -15.81 -20.77
N LYS A 123 5.84 -14.97 -21.36
CA LYS A 123 5.20 -13.85 -20.67
C LYS A 123 4.29 -14.32 -19.54
N MET A 124 3.49 -15.35 -19.77
CA MET A 124 2.64 -15.96 -18.75
C MET A 124 3.47 -16.55 -17.63
N HIS A 125 4.50 -17.33 -17.95
CA HIS A 125 5.40 -17.91 -16.98
C HIS A 125 6.03 -16.84 -16.05
N ALA A 126 6.54 -15.74 -16.63
CA ALA A 126 7.20 -14.67 -15.89
C ALA A 126 6.29 -13.96 -14.86
N CYS A 127 4.98 -13.99 -15.05
CA CYS A 127 4.03 -13.31 -14.15
C CYS A 127 3.10 -14.27 -13.37
N ALA A 128 3.24 -15.58 -13.53
CA ALA A 128 2.37 -16.59 -12.92
C ALA A 128 2.18 -16.43 -11.41
N ALA A 129 3.27 -16.17 -10.68
CA ALA A 129 3.25 -16.00 -9.23
C ALA A 129 2.37 -14.81 -8.77
N ARG A 130 2.29 -13.75 -9.55
CA ARG A 130 1.44 -12.58 -9.28
C ARG A 130 -0.05 -12.95 -9.22
N PHE A 131 -0.45 -13.97 -10.00
CA PHE A 131 -1.83 -14.48 -10.05
C PHE A 131 -2.05 -15.71 -9.18
N GLY A 132 -1.05 -16.12 -8.40
CA GLY A 132 -1.15 -17.24 -7.47
C GLY A 132 -0.80 -18.60 -8.05
N PHE A 133 -0.19 -18.64 -9.23
CA PHE A 133 0.24 -19.87 -9.88
C PHE A 133 1.74 -20.09 -9.77
N ILE A 134 2.15 -21.35 -9.64
CA ILE A 134 3.54 -21.80 -9.72
C ILE A 134 3.69 -22.78 -10.90
N LEU A 135 4.84 -22.74 -11.56
CA LEU A 135 5.27 -23.84 -12.43
C LEU A 135 5.59 -25.02 -11.52
N ARG A 136 4.80 -26.09 -11.67
CA ARG A 136 4.84 -27.17 -10.68
C ARG A 136 6.06 -28.09 -10.81
N TYR A 137 6.49 -28.36 -12.04
CA TYR A 137 7.53 -29.33 -12.35
C TYR A 137 8.64 -28.72 -13.21
N PRO A 138 9.47 -27.80 -12.64
CA PRO A 138 10.60 -27.23 -13.37
C PRO A 138 11.75 -28.25 -13.51
N LYS A 139 12.46 -28.19 -14.62
CA LYS A 139 13.53 -29.13 -15.01
C LYS A 139 14.56 -29.37 -13.91
N GLN A 140 14.98 -28.33 -13.25
CA GLN A 140 16.05 -28.35 -12.25
C GLN A 140 15.63 -29.05 -10.94
N LYS A 141 14.32 -29.26 -10.74
CA LYS A 141 13.72 -29.76 -9.50
C LYS A 141 13.15 -31.19 -9.63
N THR A 142 13.33 -31.84 -10.75
CA THR A 142 12.80 -33.20 -11.02
C THR A 142 13.16 -34.24 -9.93
N LYS A 143 14.35 -34.13 -9.32
CA LYS A 143 14.75 -34.99 -8.21
C LYS A 143 13.93 -34.81 -6.94
N ILE A 144 13.34 -33.63 -6.75
CA ILE A 144 12.54 -33.26 -5.59
C ILE A 144 11.07 -33.59 -5.84
N THR A 145 10.55 -33.21 -7.01
CA THR A 145 9.15 -33.40 -7.37
C THR A 145 8.80 -34.83 -7.78
N GLY A 146 9.79 -35.58 -8.25
CA GLY A 146 9.61 -36.94 -8.78
C GLY A 146 8.90 -37.04 -10.12
N ILE A 147 8.60 -35.91 -10.76
CA ILE A 147 7.96 -35.78 -12.09
C ILE A 147 8.94 -35.06 -13.02
N SER A 148 8.95 -35.41 -14.29
CA SER A 148 9.75 -34.75 -15.32
C SER A 148 9.30 -33.30 -15.56
N GLU A 149 10.09 -32.52 -16.30
CA GLU A 149 9.76 -31.15 -16.64
C GLU A 149 8.43 -31.07 -17.38
N GLU A 150 7.52 -30.20 -16.88
CA GLU A 150 6.21 -29.94 -17.49
C GLU A 150 5.98 -28.44 -17.57
N PRO A 151 6.43 -27.74 -18.63
CA PRO A 151 6.29 -26.29 -18.76
C PRO A 151 4.85 -25.81 -18.93
N TRP A 152 3.90 -26.71 -19.13
CA TRP A 152 2.47 -26.46 -19.28
C TRP A 152 1.67 -26.61 -17.98
N HIS A 153 2.23 -27.30 -16.96
CA HIS A 153 1.51 -27.66 -15.74
C HIS A 153 1.69 -26.62 -14.64
N TYR A 154 0.60 -25.95 -14.30
CA TYR A 154 0.57 -24.92 -13.27
C TYR A 154 -0.33 -25.31 -12.11
N ARG A 155 0.16 -25.02 -10.89
CA ARG A 155 -0.59 -25.21 -9.66
C ARG A 155 -0.94 -23.87 -9.04
N TYR A 156 -2.23 -23.69 -8.73
CA TYR A 156 -2.70 -22.56 -7.95
C TYR A 156 -2.46 -22.80 -6.45
N VAL A 157 -1.72 -21.91 -5.82
CA VAL A 157 -1.42 -21.92 -4.37
C VAL A 157 -1.82 -20.59 -3.68
N GLY A 158 -2.35 -19.64 -4.45
CA GLY A 158 -2.66 -18.29 -3.99
C GLY A 158 -1.49 -17.31 -4.12
N PRO A 159 -1.78 -15.99 -4.32
CA PRO A 159 -0.74 -15.00 -4.63
C PRO A 159 0.39 -14.93 -3.60
N LEU A 160 0.07 -14.91 -2.31
CA LEU A 160 1.05 -14.84 -1.23
C LEU A 160 2.07 -15.99 -1.30
N HIS A 161 1.58 -17.22 -1.38
CA HIS A 161 2.42 -18.41 -1.39
C HIS A 161 3.22 -18.54 -2.68
N ALA A 162 2.60 -18.22 -3.82
CA ALA A 162 3.28 -18.22 -5.11
C ALA A 162 4.43 -17.20 -5.17
N GLN A 163 4.24 -16.00 -4.60
CA GLN A 163 5.29 -15.00 -4.53
C GLN A 163 6.46 -15.47 -3.66
N ILE A 164 6.19 -15.99 -2.46
CA ILE A 164 7.24 -16.54 -1.57
C ILE A 164 8.04 -17.64 -2.29
N MET A 165 7.35 -18.58 -2.93
CA MET A 165 7.98 -19.69 -3.63
C MET A 165 8.83 -19.21 -4.82
N ASN A 166 8.32 -18.24 -5.59
CA ASN A 166 9.03 -17.66 -6.73
C ASN A 166 10.28 -16.88 -6.29
N GLU A 167 10.22 -16.08 -5.22
CA GLU A 167 11.37 -15.35 -4.68
C GLU A 167 12.48 -16.26 -4.14
N LYS A 168 12.09 -17.44 -3.61
CA LYS A 168 13.02 -18.42 -3.04
C LYS A 168 13.46 -19.49 -4.01
N ASP A 169 12.94 -19.49 -5.23
CA ASP A 169 13.11 -20.58 -6.20
C ASP A 169 12.74 -21.96 -5.61
N TRP A 170 11.61 -22.03 -4.91
CA TRP A 170 11.12 -23.25 -4.27
C TRP A 170 9.99 -23.91 -5.07
N VAL A 171 10.01 -25.23 -5.12
CA VAL A 171 8.84 -26.04 -5.45
C VAL A 171 7.99 -26.31 -4.22
N LEU A 172 6.80 -26.84 -4.40
CA LEU A 172 5.82 -27.00 -3.31
C LEU A 172 6.33 -27.93 -2.19
N GLU A 173 7.14 -28.93 -2.51
CA GLU A 173 7.81 -29.82 -1.54
C GLU A 173 8.75 -29.04 -0.61
N GLU A 174 9.66 -28.23 -1.18
CA GLU A 174 10.62 -27.43 -0.42
C GLU A 174 9.88 -26.40 0.46
N TYR A 175 8.84 -25.80 -0.08
CA TYR A 175 8.03 -24.85 0.67
C TYR A 175 7.27 -25.51 1.82
N ALA A 176 6.67 -26.67 1.60
CA ALA A 176 5.99 -27.44 2.63
C ALA A 176 6.94 -27.90 3.74
N GLU A 177 8.14 -28.35 3.39
CA GLU A 177 9.17 -28.72 4.36
C GLU A 177 9.61 -27.50 5.20
N PHE A 178 9.88 -26.39 4.55
CA PHE A 178 10.20 -25.12 5.24
C PHE A 178 9.09 -24.72 6.22
N LEU A 179 7.83 -24.72 5.80
CA LEU A 179 6.70 -24.33 6.65
C LEU A 179 6.57 -25.21 7.89
N ARG A 180 6.92 -26.51 7.82
CA ARG A 180 6.92 -27.40 8.99
C ARG A 180 7.94 -27.01 10.06
N THR A 181 8.96 -26.22 9.70
CA THR A 181 9.90 -25.65 10.69
C THR A 181 9.34 -24.43 11.44
N CYS A 182 8.26 -23.84 10.94
CA CYS A 182 7.64 -22.65 11.51
C CYS A 182 6.61 -23.03 12.58
N SER A 183 6.63 -22.35 13.72
CA SER A 183 5.71 -22.57 14.85
C SER A 183 5.05 -21.24 15.27
N PRO A 184 3.99 -21.28 16.09
CA PRO A 184 3.37 -20.05 16.62
C PRO A 184 4.35 -19.14 17.36
N SER A 185 5.37 -19.73 18.03
CA SER A 185 6.43 -18.98 18.72
C SER A 185 7.56 -18.51 17.79
N HIS A 186 7.70 -19.10 16.63
CA HIS A 186 8.71 -18.78 15.60
C HIS A 186 8.07 -18.83 14.22
N PRO A 187 7.13 -17.91 13.90
CA PRO A 187 6.48 -17.89 12.60
C PRO A 187 7.43 -17.37 11.51
N TYR A 188 7.20 -17.78 10.27
CA TYR A 188 7.83 -17.12 9.14
C TYR A 188 7.13 -15.78 8.89
N LEU A 189 7.90 -14.72 8.92
CA LEU A 189 7.41 -13.37 8.66
C LEU A 189 7.74 -12.99 7.22
N TYR A 190 6.73 -12.56 6.48
CA TYR A 190 6.87 -12.19 5.08
C TYR A 190 6.17 -10.85 4.82
N PHE A 191 6.79 -10.01 4.00
CA PHE A 191 6.22 -8.76 3.52
C PHE A 191 6.07 -8.83 2.00
N ASP A 192 4.84 -8.77 1.50
CA ASP A 192 4.52 -8.89 0.08
C ASP A 192 4.59 -7.55 -0.70
N GLY A 193 5.17 -6.52 -0.09
CA GLY A 193 5.21 -5.16 -0.62
C GLY A 193 4.04 -4.28 -0.15
N GLN A 194 3.01 -4.87 0.44
CA GLN A 194 1.79 -4.18 0.91
C GLN A 194 1.41 -4.54 2.33
N GLN A 195 1.53 -5.81 2.70
CA GLN A 195 1.05 -6.38 3.94
C GLN A 195 2.12 -7.26 4.58
N HIS A 196 2.25 -7.22 5.91
CA HIS A 196 3.02 -8.21 6.66
C HIS A 196 2.16 -9.44 6.95
N TRP A 197 2.78 -10.60 6.83
CA TRP A 197 2.16 -11.90 7.05
C TRP A 197 2.99 -12.70 8.04
N ALA A 198 2.32 -13.42 8.92
CA ALA A 198 2.93 -14.47 9.72
C ALA A 198 2.40 -15.82 9.24
N LEU A 199 3.31 -16.75 8.97
CA LEU A 199 2.99 -18.09 8.51
C LEU A 199 3.61 -19.08 9.50
N TRP A 200 2.82 -20.03 9.98
CA TRP A 200 3.30 -21.13 10.81
C TRP A 200 2.42 -22.35 10.64
N THR A 201 2.90 -23.48 11.11
CA THR A 201 2.14 -24.71 11.09
C THR A 201 1.70 -25.11 12.49
N GLN A 202 0.59 -25.83 12.56
CA GLN A 202 0.03 -26.39 13.78
C GLN A 202 -0.42 -27.83 13.51
N SER A 203 -0.10 -28.74 14.42
CA SER A 203 -0.58 -30.12 14.35
C SER A 203 -2.09 -30.17 14.53
N VAL A 204 -2.76 -30.99 13.70
CA VAL A 204 -4.21 -31.23 13.76
C VAL A 204 -4.43 -32.64 14.30
N SER A 205 -5.20 -32.78 15.37
CA SER A 205 -5.65 -34.09 15.83
C SER A 205 -6.73 -34.62 14.89
N SER A 206 -6.62 -35.85 14.46
CA SER A 206 -7.36 -36.51 13.36
C SER A 206 -8.88 -36.66 13.54
N THR A 207 -9.54 -35.98 14.47
CA THR A 207 -10.93 -36.30 14.86
C THR A 207 -11.92 -35.17 14.84
N VAL A 208 -11.53 -33.90 14.60
CA VAL A 208 -12.50 -32.79 14.57
C VAL A 208 -12.09 -31.73 13.58
N ASP A 209 -12.95 -31.41 12.63
CA ASP A 209 -12.92 -30.11 11.95
C ASP A 209 -13.38 -29.05 12.97
N ASP A 210 -12.42 -28.45 13.66
CA ASP A 210 -12.65 -27.50 14.75
C ASP A 210 -13.03 -26.09 14.24
N GLY A 211 -13.27 -25.94 12.93
CA GLY A 211 -13.63 -24.66 12.32
C GLY A 211 -12.52 -23.61 12.35
N ALA A 212 -11.30 -23.98 12.74
CA ALA A 212 -10.17 -23.06 12.79
C ALA A 212 -9.74 -22.62 11.38
N ALA A 213 -9.46 -21.33 11.19
CA ALA A 213 -9.00 -20.78 9.93
C ALA A 213 -7.59 -21.32 9.59
N GLY A 214 -7.40 -21.76 8.33
CA GLY A 214 -6.11 -22.22 7.82
C GLY A 214 -6.27 -23.28 6.74
N SER A 215 -5.19 -23.52 6.01
CA SER A 215 -5.13 -24.54 4.95
C SER A 215 -4.41 -25.80 5.45
N LEU A 216 -4.93 -26.98 5.12
CA LEU A 216 -4.20 -28.23 5.39
C LEU A 216 -2.98 -28.33 4.47
N LEU A 217 -1.80 -28.47 5.06
CA LEU A 217 -0.57 -28.75 4.34
C LEU A 217 -0.45 -30.26 4.03
N ASP A 218 -0.88 -31.08 4.98
CA ASP A 218 -1.05 -32.52 4.87
C ASP A 218 -2.13 -33.02 5.86
N GLU A 219 -2.27 -34.34 6.06
CA GLU A 219 -3.31 -34.92 6.93
C GLU A 219 -3.18 -34.55 8.42
N THR A 220 -2.00 -34.13 8.86
CA THR A 220 -1.67 -33.88 10.27
C THR A 220 -1.22 -32.45 10.54
N THR A 221 -1.06 -31.64 9.52
CA THR A 221 -0.47 -30.29 9.61
C THR A 221 -1.34 -29.27 8.94
N ARG A 222 -1.77 -28.26 9.70
CA ARG A 222 -2.49 -27.09 9.20
C ARG A 222 -1.53 -25.90 9.11
N LEU A 223 -1.50 -25.26 7.96
CA LEU A 223 -0.84 -23.97 7.77
C LEU A 223 -1.78 -22.84 8.22
N ILE A 224 -1.32 -22.02 9.12
CA ILE A 224 -1.98 -20.78 9.54
C ILE A 224 -1.28 -19.62 8.84
N VAL A 225 -2.07 -18.80 8.16
CA VAL A 225 -1.63 -17.55 7.54
C VAL A 225 -2.41 -16.43 8.20
N GLN A 226 -1.71 -15.60 8.91
CA GLN A 226 -2.29 -14.45 9.58
C GLN A 226 -1.78 -13.17 8.94
N ALA A 227 -2.69 -12.36 8.40
CA ALA A 227 -2.39 -10.97 8.13
C ALA A 227 -2.12 -10.29 9.47
N LEU A 228 -0.93 -9.76 9.63
CA LEU A 228 -0.59 -8.99 10.82
C LEU A 228 -1.19 -7.61 10.65
N ASP A 229 -2.34 -7.39 11.26
CA ASP A 229 -2.94 -6.06 11.39
C ASP A 229 -2.14 -5.26 12.42
N PRO A 230 -1.83 -4.04 12.09
CA PRO A 230 -0.51 -3.63 11.67
C PRO A 230 0.52 -4.10 12.69
N ALA A 231 1.45 -4.83 12.19
CA ALA A 231 2.39 -5.68 12.86
C ALA A 231 2.99 -5.18 14.17
N PRO A 232 3.03 -6.00 15.20
CA PRO A 232 4.04 -5.87 16.21
C PRO A 232 5.25 -6.70 15.80
N VAL A 233 6.21 -6.15 15.12
CA VAL A 233 7.51 -6.82 15.07
C VAL A 233 8.62 -5.81 15.13
N ALA A 234 9.59 -6.13 15.98
CA ALA A 234 10.87 -5.48 16.13
C ALA A 234 11.72 -5.39 14.82
N ILE A 235 11.21 -5.86 13.71
CA ILE A 235 11.82 -5.70 12.38
C ILE A 235 11.62 -4.26 11.96
N GLY A 236 12.76 -3.53 11.87
CA GLY A 236 12.79 -2.12 11.51
C GLY A 236 12.91 -1.15 12.68
N LYS A 237 12.94 -1.62 13.93
CA LYS A 237 13.23 -0.79 15.11
C LYS A 237 14.71 -0.84 15.53
N ASP A 238 15.58 -1.13 14.60
CA ASP A 238 17.01 -1.32 14.81
C ASP A 238 17.80 -0.02 14.78
N ARG A 239 17.44 0.94 13.93
CA ARG A 239 18.15 2.20 13.74
C ARG A 239 17.29 3.43 14.00
N ALA A 240 16.39 3.74 13.08
CA ALA A 240 15.41 4.82 13.16
C ALA A 240 14.13 4.39 12.43
N TRP A 241 12.97 4.71 13.00
CA TRP A 241 11.66 4.31 12.47
C TRP A 241 10.57 5.33 12.83
N VAL A 242 9.45 5.21 12.13
CA VAL A 242 8.22 5.96 12.43
C VAL A 242 7.18 4.98 12.93
N GLU A 243 6.64 5.20 14.11
CA GLU A 243 5.46 4.49 14.59
C GLU A 243 4.20 5.24 14.17
N LEU A 244 3.18 4.49 13.75
CA LEU A 244 1.88 5.00 13.32
C LEU A 244 0.81 4.46 14.27
N ASP A 245 0.21 5.31 15.07
CA ASP A 245 -0.88 4.94 15.97
C ASP A 245 -2.19 4.76 15.19
N SER A 246 -2.57 3.50 14.98
CA SER A 246 -3.79 3.12 14.26
C SER A 246 -5.06 3.54 15.00
N ALA A 247 -5.04 3.53 16.33
CA ALA A 247 -6.17 3.96 17.15
C ALA A 247 -6.36 5.48 17.06
N ALA A 248 -5.25 6.25 17.07
CA ALA A 248 -5.29 7.69 16.87
C ALA A 248 -5.83 8.06 15.47
N LEU A 249 -5.36 7.38 14.41
CA LEU A 249 -5.84 7.62 13.05
C LEU A 249 -7.34 7.33 12.90
N ARG A 250 -7.80 6.22 13.46
CA ARG A 250 -9.24 5.86 13.49
C ARG A 250 -10.04 6.89 14.29
N HIS A 251 -9.55 7.29 15.44
CA HIS A 251 -10.19 8.29 16.29
C HIS A 251 -10.32 9.62 15.55
N ASN A 252 -9.26 10.09 14.89
CA ASN A 252 -9.27 11.34 14.11
C ASN A 252 -10.29 11.27 12.97
N LEU A 253 -10.32 10.17 12.22
CA LEU A 253 -11.29 9.97 11.15
C LEU A 253 -12.71 10.10 11.66
N ILE A 254 -13.08 9.34 12.70
CA ILE A 254 -14.42 9.36 13.30
C ILE A 254 -14.75 10.75 13.86
N THR A 255 -13.79 11.44 14.47
CA THR A 255 -13.99 12.77 15.03
C THR A 255 -14.26 13.81 13.94
N LEU A 256 -13.54 13.74 12.82
CA LEU A 256 -13.78 14.59 11.66
C LEU A 256 -15.12 14.30 11.00
N GLU A 257 -15.48 13.02 10.80
CA GLU A 257 -16.76 12.62 10.22
C GLU A 257 -17.95 13.11 11.08
N LYS A 258 -17.88 12.97 12.40
CA LYS A 258 -18.90 13.45 13.33
C LYS A 258 -19.09 14.97 13.31
N ALA A 259 -18.05 15.71 12.97
CA ALA A 259 -18.11 17.16 12.86
C ALA A 259 -18.65 17.62 11.48
N MET A 260 -18.80 16.73 10.51
CA MET A 260 -19.37 17.00 9.19
C MET A 260 -20.89 16.87 9.20
N THR A 261 -21.51 17.39 8.15
CA THR A 261 -22.93 17.16 7.88
C THR A 261 -23.11 15.85 7.12
N ASP A 262 -24.29 15.24 7.19
CA ASP A 262 -24.61 13.95 6.54
C ASP A 262 -24.36 13.93 5.01
N LYS A 263 -24.27 15.10 4.38
CA LYS A 263 -24.03 15.23 2.93
C LYS A 263 -22.56 15.38 2.55
N GLN A 264 -21.71 15.70 3.51
CA GLN A 264 -20.29 15.91 3.28
C GLN A 264 -19.53 14.58 3.40
N LYS A 265 -18.51 14.42 2.53
CA LYS A 265 -17.59 13.29 2.62
C LYS A 265 -16.16 13.77 2.80
N ILE A 266 -15.37 12.95 3.45
CA ILE A 266 -13.91 13.16 3.51
C ILE A 266 -13.30 12.80 2.16
N MET A 267 -12.51 13.72 1.60
CA MET A 267 -11.49 13.42 0.62
C MET A 267 -10.15 13.41 1.35
N ALA A 268 -9.58 12.22 1.55
CA ALA A 268 -8.31 12.06 2.25
C ALA A 268 -7.16 12.55 1.37
N VAL A 269 -6.44 13.59 1.81
CA VAL A 269 -5.29 14.13 1.07
C VAL A 269 -4.03 13.44 1.55
N LEU A 270 -3.48 12.55 0.70
CA LEU A 270 -2.35 11.68 1.02
C LEU A 270 -1.09 11.99 0.20
N LYS A 271 -0.98 13.20 -0.36
CA LYS A 271 0.21 13.64 -1.11
C LYS A 271 1.48 13.66 -0.25
N ALA A 272 2.64 13.68 -0.89
CA ALA A 272 3.95 13.65 -0.26
C ALA A 272 4.11 12.46 0.71
N ASN A 273 3.81 11.26 0.19
CA ASN A 273 3.86 10.02 0.96
C ASN A 273 2.99 10.07 2.23
N ALA A 274 1.74 10.55 2.07
CA ALA A 274 0.81 10.81 3.19
C ALA A 274 1.41 11.73 4.26
N TYR A 275 1.96 12.88 3.84
CA TYR A 275 2.70 13.80 4.73
C TYR A 275 3.80 13.08 5.51
N GLY A 276 4.53 12.17 4.87
CA GLY A 276 5.61 11.40 5.49
C GLY A 276 5.18 10.18 6.31
N HIS A 277 3.87 9.97 6.54
CA HIS A 277 3.35 8.82 7.29
C HIS A 277 3.42 7.49 6.55
N GLY A 278 3.65 7.52 5.22
CA GLY A 278 3.64 6.34 4.36
C GLY A 278 2.33 6.20 3.61
N LEU A 279 2.38 6.41 2.29
CA LEU A 279 1.19 6.44 1.44
C LEU A 279 0.41 5.12 1.46
N ALA A 280 1.11 4.01 1.19
CA ALA A 280 0.47 2.69 1.09
C ALA A 280 -0.21 2.24 2.39
N PRO A 281 0.47 2.23 3.56
CA PRO A 281 -0.18 1.81 4.81
C PRO A 281 -1.33 2.72 5.21
N ILE A 282 -1.22 4.04 5.04
CA ILE A 282 -2.31 4.97 5.38
C ILE A 282 -3.50 4.83 4.43
N ALA A 283 -3.27 4.73 3.12
CA ALA A 283 -4.34 4.54 2.14
C ALA A 283 -5.10 3.22 2.38
N GLN A 284 -4.37 2.14 2.64
CA GLN A 284 -4.95 0.85 2.97
C GLN A 284 -5.81 0.90 4.24
N PHE A 285 -5.28 1.53 5.30
CA PHE A 285 -6.01 1.70 6.55
C PHE A 285 -7.31 2.48 6.33
N LEU A 286 -7.24 3.66 5.69
CA LEU A 286 -8.41 4.51 5.45
C LEU A 286 -9.45 3.83 4.54
N SER A 287 -9.02 3.11 3.49
CA SER A 287 -9.92 2.33 2.64
C SER A 287 -10.70 1.27 3.43
N ARG A 288 -10.03 0.58 4.36
CA ARG A 288 -10.70 -0.39 5.27
C ARG A 288 -11.68 0.27 6.25
N GLN A 289 -11.51 1.56 6.54
CA GLN A 289 -12.46 2.34 7.34
C GLN A 289 -13.60 2.94 6.49
N GLY A 290 -13.66 2.67 5.18
CA GLY A 290 -14.73 3.13 4.29
C GLY A 290 -14.45 4.46 3.58
N VAL A 291 -13.25 5.00 3.67
CA VAL A 291 -12.87 6.19 2.88
C VAL A 291 -12.71 5.78 1.42
N ASP A 292 -13.48 6.42 0.54
CA ASP A 292 -13.57 6.13 -0.89
C ASP A 292 -13.05 7.28 -1.79
N HIS A 293 -12.71 8.44 -1.20
CA HIS A 293 -12.21 9.62 -1.92
C HIS A 293 -10.81 9.98 -1.44
N PHE A 294 -9.88 10.03 -2.38
CA PHE A 294 -8.48 10.36 -2.10
C PHE A 294 -7.99 11.49 -2.99
N ALA A 295 -7.04 12.27 -2.49
CA ALA A 295 -6.34 13.27 -3.29
C ALA A 295 -4.82 13.16 -3.08
N VAL A 296 -4.08 13.15 -4.18
CA VAL A 296 -2.61 13.03 -4.21
C VAL A 296 -1.99 14.09 -5.11
N ALA A 297 -0.68 14.19 -5.16
CA ALA A 297 0.00 15.18 -5.98
C ALA A 297 0.45 14.63 -7.34
N THR A 298 0.75 13.33 -7.44
CA THR A 298 1.40 12.73 -8.61
C THR A 298 0.67 11.48 -9.10
N MET A 299 0.95 11.09 -10.35
CA MET A 299 0.47 9.84 -10.93
C MET A 299 0.97 8.61 -10.16
N GLU A 300 2.21 8.65 -9.71
CA GLU A 300 2.85 7.55 -9.00
C GLU A 300 2.15 7.30 -7.65
N GLU A 301 1.81 8.37 -6.94
CA GLU A 301 0.99 8.25 -5.71
C GLU A 301 -0.42 7.74 -6.01
N ALA A 302 -1.03 8.18 -7.11
CA ALA A 302 -2.36 7.72 -7.51
C ALA A 302 -2.39 6.21 -7.84
N LYS A 303 -1.35 5.70 -8.50
CA LYS A 303 -1.19 4.26 -8.78
C LYS A 303 -1.18 3.41 -7.51
N VAL A 304 -0.41 3.83 -6.51
CA VAL A 304 -0.35 3.11 -5.23
C VAL A 304 -1.73 2.98 -4.61
N ILE A 305 -2.54 4.05 -4.63
CA ILE A 305 -3.90 3.99 -4.08
C ILE A 305 -4.81 3.13 -4.97
N ARG A 306 -4.71 3.24 -6.29
CA ARG A 306 -5.51 2.44 -7.24
C ARG A 306 -5.26 0.95 -7.09
N ASP A 307 -3.99 0.56 -6.91
CA ASP A 307 -3.62 -0.85 -6.67
C ASP A 307 -4.19 -1.39 -5.36
N LEU A 308 -4.30 -0.56 -4.32
CA LEU A 308 -4.85 -0.92 -3.01
C LEU A 308 -6.38 -0.86 -2.96
N ASN A 309 -7.00 0.04 -3.71
CA ASN A 309 -8.44 0.25 -3.75
C ASN A 309 -8.89 0.53 -5.20
N PRO A 310 -9.32 -0.52 -5.94
CA PRO A 310 -9.71 -0.41 -7.34
C PRO A 310 -10.90 0.52 -7.61
N ASP A 311 -11.75 0.73 -6.61
CA ASP A 311 -12.99 1.52 -6.73
C ASP A 311 -12.87 2.95 -6.18
N ALA A 312 -11.72 3.31 -5.61
CA ALA A 312 -11.52 4.64 -5.04
C ALA A 312 -11.67 5.76 -6.08
N GLU A 313 -12.25 6.87 -5.69
CA GLU A 313 -12.19 8.12 -6.43
C GLU A 313 -10.89 8.86 -6.08
N ILE A 314 -9.99 9.00 -7.05
CA ILE A 314 -8.66 9.55 -6.83
C ILE A 314 -8.47 10.81 -7.65
N LEU A 315 -8.26 11.94 -6.98
CA LEU A 315 -7.97 13.23 -7.60
C LEU A 315 -6.47 13.53 -7.54
N ILE A 316 -5.87 13.77 -8.71
CA ILE A 316 -4.49 14.27 -8.80
C ILE A 316 -4.51 15.80 -8.75
N LEU A 317 -3.95 16.37 -7.70
CA LEU A 317 -3.90 17.81 -7.46
C LEU A 317 -2.79 18.52 -8.25
N GLY A 318 -1.79 17.77 -8.70
CA GLY A 318 -0.65 18.28 -9.46
C GLY A 318 -0.87 18.27 -10.97
N TYR A 319 0.10 18.80 -11.70
CA TYR A 319 0.11 18.80 -13.16
C TYR A 319 0.37 17.39 -13.71
N VAL A 320 -0.44 16.97 -14.69
CA VAL A 320 -0.24 15.74 -15.46
C VAL A 320 -0.17 16.12 -16.94
N PRO A 321 0.89 15.76 -17.66
CA PRO A 321 1.04 16.07 -19.07
C PRO A 321 0.09 15.22 -19.94
N ALA A 322 -0.33 15.77 -21.08
CA ALA A 322 -1.29 15.12 -21.98
C ALA A 322 -0.77 13.78 -22.55
N CYS A 323 0.54 13.56 -22.64
CA CYS A 323 1.10 12.26 -23.06
C CYS A 323 0.76 11.10 -22.11
N ARG A 324 0.28 11.37 -20.90
CA ARG A 324 -0.19 10.35 -19.94
C ARG A 324 -1.72 10.17 -19.95
N ALA A 325 -2.44 10.77 -20.87
CA ALA A 325 -3.91 10.74 -20.91
C ALA A 325 -4.49 9.32 -21.00
N GLN A 326 -3.86 8.44 -21.78
CA GLN A 326 -4.24 7.02 -21.85
C GLN A 326 -4.19 6.37 -20.47
N GLU A 327 -3.09 6.49 -19.79
CA GLU A 327 -2.88 5.91 -18.46
C GLU A 327 -3.86 6.47 -17.40
N VAL A 328 -4.14 7.79 -17.47
CA VAL A 328 -5.15 8.43 -16.61
C VAL A 328 -6.52 7.81 -16.83
N SER A 329 -6.89 7.61 -18.10
CA SER A 329 -8.17 7.00 -18.49
C SER A 329 -8.28 5.54 -18.04
N GLU A 330 -7.26 4.72 -18.32
CA GLU A 330 -7.21 3.30 -17.95
C GLU A 330 -7.29 3.10 -16.43
N LEU A 331 -6.58 3.94 -15.67
CA LEU A 331 -6.58 3.91 -14.21
C LEU A 331 -7.79 4.64 -13.58
N LYS A 332 -8.71 5.17 -14.40
CA LYS A 332 -9.91 5.90 -13.95
C LYS A 332 -9.58 7.00 -12.92
N LEU A 333 -8.55 7.79 -13.20
CA LEU A 333 -8.12 8.88 -12.33
C LEU A 333 -8.81 10.20 -12.70
N SER A 334 -9.04 11.03 -11.69
CA SER A 334 -9.52 12.40 -11.89
C SER A 334 -8.34 13.38 -11.85
N LEU A 335 -8.29 14.32 -12.79
CA LEU A 335 -7.24 15.31 -12.88
C LEU A 335 -7.70 16.69 -12.39
N THR A 336 -6.80 17.46 -11.83
CA THR A 336 -6.95 18.91 -11.74
C THR A 336 -6.58 19.54 -13.09
N LEU A 337 -7.47 20.33 -13.66
CA LEU A 337 -7.20 21.08 -14.90
C LEU A 337 -6.42 22.34 -14.53
N THR A 338 -5.10 22.30 -14.63
CA THR A 338 -4.21 23.37 -14.13
C THR A 338 -4.26 24.63 -14.98
N SER A 339 -4.66 24.52 -16.26
CA SER A 339 -4.88 25.61 -17.21
C SER A 339 -5.77 25.17 -18.38
N TYR A 340 -6.38 26.14 -19.08
CA TYR A 340 -7.16 25.85 -20.29
C TYR A 340 -6.30 25.22 -21.39
N GLN A 341 -5.05 25.66 -21.52
CA GLN A 341 -4.12 25.08 -22.49
C GLN A 341 -3.91 23.58 -22.23
N GLN A 342 -3.66 23.18 -20.99
CA GLN A 342 -3.52 21.77 -20.62
C GLN A 342 -4.82 21.00 -20.88
N ALA A 343 -5.97 21.57 -20.54
CA ALA A 343 -7.27 20.94 -20.78
C ALA A 343 -7.52 20.69 -22.28
N CYS A 344 -7.17 21.66 -23.15
CA CYS A 344 -7.24 21.48 -24.61
C CYS A 344 -6.29 20.36 -25.09
N GLN A 345 -5.06 20.30 -24.59
CA GLN A 345 -4.11 19.24 -24.94
C GLN A 345 -4.63 17.85 -24.53
N LEU A 346 -5.18 17.72 -23.31
CA LEU A 346 -5.82 16.48 -22.85
C LEU A 346 -7.02 16.10 -23.72
N SER A 347 -7.90 17.05 -24.03
CA SER A 347 -9.06 16.85 -24.91
C SER A 347 -8.67 16.34 -26.30
N GLN A 348 -7.60 16.86 -26.88
CA GLN A 348 -7.08 16.48 -28.20
C GLN A 348 -6.51 15.05 -28.25
N THR A 349 -6.20 14.44 -27.12
CA THR A 349 -5.71 13.04 -27.09
C THR A 349 -6.78 12.02 -27.45
N GLY A 350 -8.06 12.37 -27.37
CA GLY A 350 -9.19 11.48 -27.63
C GLY A 350 -9.55 10.53 -26.48
N TYR A 351 -8.73 10.43 -25.43
CA TYR A 351 -9.05 9.59 -24.26
C TYR A 351 -10.06 10.29 -23.36
N PRO A 352 -11.04 9.56 -22.77
CA PRO A 352 -11.99 10.12 -21.84
C PRO A 352 -11.27 10.47 -20.51
N ILE A 353 -11.32 11.74 -20.12
CA ILE A 353 -10.69 12.27 -18.91
C ILE A 353 -11.76 12.78 -17.95
N THR A 354 -11.73 12.27 -16.73
CA THR A 354 -12.48 12.84 -15.60
C THR A 354 -11.63 13.91 -14.93
N ALA A 355 -12.23 15.05 -14.59
CA ALA A 355 -11.48 16.16 -14.06
C ALA A 355 -12.25 16.98 -13.01
N HIS A 356 -11.50 17.67 -12.15
CA HIS A 356 -11.99 18.75 -11.30
C HIS A 356 -11.41 20.08 -11.77
N LEU A 357 -12.27 21.10 -11.86
CA LEU A 357 -11.90 22.45 -12.28
C LEU A 357 -11.51 23.30 -11.06
N PRO A 358 -10.27 23.75 -10.94
CA PRO A 358 -9.89 24.73 -9.93
C PRO A 358 -10.36 26.12 -10.31
N VAL A 359 -10.89 26.86 -9.32
CA VAL A 359 -11.30 28.26 -9.45
C VAL A 359 -10.34 29.10 -8.62
N ASP A 360 -9.68 30.06 -9.24
CA ASP A 360 -8.81 30.99 -8.52
C ASP A 360 -9.63 32.07 -7.83
N THR A 361 -9.65 32.03 -6.52
CA THR A 361 -10.33 33.00 -5.67
C THR A 361 -9.39 34.01 -5.00
N GLY A 362 -8.09 33.94 -5.33
CA GLY A 362 -7.07 34.84 -4.77
C GLY A 362 -5.80 34.15 -4.30
N MET A 363 -5.67 32.83 -4.43
CA MET A 363 -4.44 32.12 -4.15
C MET A 363 -3.42 32.19 -5.31
N HIS A 364 -3.88 32.44 -6.52
CA HIS A 364 -3.09 32.62 -7.73
C HIS A 364 -2.12 31.46 -8.04
N ARG A 365 -2.57 30.24 -7.75
CA ARG A 365 -1.76 29.03 -7.99
C ARG A 365 -2.21 28.25 -9.22
N LEU A 366 -3.48 27.94 -9.33
CA LEU A 366 -4.09 27.16 -10.43
C LEU A 366 -5.51 27.66 -10.68
N GLY A 367 -5.99 27.46 -11.90
CA GLY A 367 -7.37 27.74 -12.29
C GLY A 367 -7.57 29.13 -12.91
N GLU A 368 -8.78 29.38 -13.34
CA GLU A 368 -9.22 30.66 -13.88
C GLU A 368 -9.80 31.55 -12.78
N ALA A 369 -9.74 32.84 -12.96
CA ALA A 369 -10.27 33.80 -12.01
C ALA A 369 -11.78 33.58 -11.77
N ALA A 370 -12.22 33.59 -10.52
CA ALA A 370 -13.60 33.32 -10.11
C ALA A 370 -14.65 34.24 -10.79
N GLN A 371 -14.27 35.46 -11.11
CA GLN A 371 -15.14 36.45 -11.76
C GLN A 371 -15.25 36.24 -13.29
N ASP A 372 -14.38 35.49 -13.93
CA ASP A 372 -14.41 35.22 -15.36
C ASP A 372 -15.21 33.93 -15.67
N LEU A 373 -16.53 34.08 -15.62
CA LEU A 373 -17.44 32.94 -15.86
C LEU A 373 -17.36 32.41 -17.30
N ASP A 374 -16.93 33.19 -18.28
CA ASP A 374 -16.74 32.71 -19.66
C ASP A 374 -15.50 31.83 -19.73
N ALA A 375 -14.42 32.24 -19.08
CA ALA A 375 -13.21 31.44 -18.98
C ALA A 375 -13.46 30.11 -18.24
N LEU A 376 -14.28 30.11 -17.19
CA LEU A 376 -14.67 28.88 -16.48
C LEU A 376 -15.59 28.00 -17.32
N ALA A 377 -16.60 28.56 -17.99
CA ALA A 377 -17.61 27.82 -18.73
C ALA A 377 -17.03 27.06 -19.95
N ARG A 378 -15.99 27.59 -20.60
CA ARG A 378 -15.37 26.98 -21.80
C ARG A 378 -14.76 25.59 -21.53
N TYR A 379 -14.35 25.28 -20.28
CA TYR A 379 -13.82 23.97 -19.93
C TYR A 379 -14.88 22.86 -20.05
N TYR A 380 -16.14 23.16 -19.75
CA TYR A 380 -17.24 22.20 -19.83
C TYR A 380 -17.66 21.85 -21.26
N GLN A 381 -17.15 22.59 -22.24
CA GLN A 381 -17.41 22.38 -23.67
C GLN A 381 -16.34 21.52 -24.35
N LEU A 382 -15.24 21.19 -23.66
CA LEU A 382 -14.15 20.42 -24.23
C LEU A 382 -14.57 18.96 -24.46
N PRO A 383 -14.45 18.44 -25.67
CA PRO A 383 -14.72 17.03 -25.93
C PRO A 383 -13.73 16.16 -25.14
N ASN A 384 -14.18 14.95 -24.77
CA ASN A 384 -13.42 13.97 -23.99
C ASN A 384 -13.03 14.41 -22.57
N ILE A 385 -13.44 15.60 -22.12
CA ILE A 385 -13.25 16.06 -20.72
C ILE A 385 -14.60 16.06 -20.02
N LYS A 386 -14.70 15.30 -18.94
CA LYS A 386 -15.86 15.31 -18.03
C LYS A 386 -15.48 15.97 -16.72
N ILE A 387 -15.98 17.17 -16.47
CA ILE A 387 -15.79 17.82 -15.18
C ILE A 387 -16.79 17.24 -14.19
N THR A 388 -16.30 16.61 -13.12
CA THR A 388 -17.08 15.96 -12.07
C THR A 388 -16.99 16.69 -10.73
N GLY A 389 -16.18 17.74 -10.66
CA GLY A 389 -16.07 18.59 -9.49
C GLY A 389 -15.47 19.94 -9.79
N THR A 390 -15.78 20.91 -8.94
CA THR A 390 -15.25 22.29 -9.02
C THR A 390 -14.79 22.71 -7.63
N TYR A 391 -13.59 23.27 -7.53
CA TYR A 391 -13.01 23.57 -6.24
C TYR A 391 -12.16 24.84 -6.22
N SER A 392 -11.91 25.32 -5.01
CA SER A 392 -10.87 26.31 -4.74
C SER A 392 -10.10 25.96 -3.47
N HIS A 393 -9.21 26.81 -3.03
CA HIS A 393 -8.41 26.63 -1.81
C HIS A 393 -8.22 27.93 -1.06
N LEU A 394 -8.57 27.90 0.23
CA LEU A 394 -8.40 29.04 1.13
C LEU A 394 -6.92 29.14 1.52
N TYR A 395 -6.29 30.27 1.23
CA TYR A 395 -4.85 30.43 1.41
C TYR A 395 -4.44 30.86 2.83
N GLU A 396 -5.39 31.36 3.62
CA GLU A 396 -5.13 31.92 4.93
C GLU A 396 -6.12 31.44 6.01
N ALA A 397 -6.74 30.28 5.76
CA ALA A 397 -7.77 29.75 6.67
C ALA A 397 -7.25 29.32 8.05
N ASP A 398 -5.94 29.22 8.25
CA ASP A 398 -5.26 28.91 9.52
C ASP A 398 -4.84 30.18 10.30
N ASN A 399 -5.04 31.34 9.75
CA ASN A 399 -4.79 32.64 10.39
C ASN A 399 -6.12 33.24 10.89
N LEU A 400 -6.23 33.43 12.21
CA LEU A 400 -7.44 33.92 12.86
C LEU A 400 -7.44 35.45 13.11
N SER A 401 -6.46 36.18 12.55
CA SER A 401 -6.47 37.63 12.64
C SER A 401 -7.68 38.22 11.90
N PRO A 402 -8.21 39.40 12.33
CA PRO A 402 -9.33 40.04 11.65
C PRO A 402 -9.09 40.27 10.16
N GLU A 403 -7.88 40.66 9.78
CA GLU A 403 -7.48 40.89 8.38
C GLU A 403 -7.55 39.61 7.56
N ALA A 404 -7.00 38.48 8.08
CA ALA A 404 -7.02 37.18 7.43
C ALA A 404 -8.44 36.65 7.27
N GLN A 405 -9.31 36.86 8.26
CA GLN A 405 -10.72 36.49 8.17
C GLN A 405 -11.45 37.24 7.05
N VAL A 406 -11.17 38.55 6.86
CA VAL A 406 -11.73 39.34 5.75
C VAL A 406 -11.28 38.78 4.40
N HIS A 407 -10.00 38.45 4.25
CA HIS A 407 -9.47 37.86 3.03
C HIS A 407 -10.10 36.47 2.74
N THR A 408 -10.22 35.63 3.76
CA THR A 408 -10.81 34.29 3.63
C THR A 408 -12.30 34.40 3.29
N GLN A 409 -13.04 35.32 3.91
CA GLN A 409 -14.46 35.57 3.62
C GLN A 409 -14.64 36.01 2.15
N ALA A 410 -13.80 36.92 1.68
CA ALA A 410 -13.81 37.34 0.28
C ALA A 410 -13.52 36.20 -0.70
N GLN A 411 -12.64 35.25 -0.36
CA GLN A 411 -12.42 34.04 -1.17
C GLN A 411 -13.67 33.14 -1.21
N ILE A 412 -14.34 32.96 -0.07
CA ILE A 412 -15.56 32.17 0.05
C ILE A 412 -16.65 32.76 -0.83
N GLU A 413 -16.88 34.05 -0.74
CA GLU A 413 -17.90 34.78 -1.53
C GLU A 413 -17.63 34.66 -3.04
N ARG A 414 -16.37 34.88 -3.49
CA ARG A 414 -15.99 34.75 -4.89
C ARG A 414 -16.22 33.34 -5.39
N PHE A 415 -15.89 32.31 -4.58
CA PHE A 415 -16.05 30.93 -4.96
C PHE A 415 -17.53 30.59 -5.18
N PHE A 416 -18.40 30.87 -4.20
CA PHE A 416 -19.80 30.53 -4.33
C PHE A 416 -20.51 31.39 -5.41
N ALA A 417 -20.10 32.63 -5.61
CA ALA A 417 -20.59 33.43 -6.73
C ALA A 417 -20.23 32.79 -8.10
N ALA A 418 -19.02 32.24 -8.23
CA ALA A 418 -18.63 31.52 -9.44
C ALA A 418 -19.46 30.23 -9.62
N ILE A 419 -19.66 29.44 -8.56
CA ILE A 419 -20.50 28.22 -8.59
C ILE A 419 -21.94 28.56 -9.01
N ASP A 420 -22.54 29.59 -8.40
CA ASP A 420 -23.90 30.02 -8.73
C ASP A 420 -23.99 30.58 -10.15
N GLY A 421 -22.97 31.34 -10.60
CA GLY A 421 -22.87 31.84 -11.96
C GLY A 421 -22.83 30.71 -13.01
N LEU A 422 -22.10 29.63 -12.74
CA LEU A 422 -22.09 28.43 -13.61
C LEU A 422 -23.47 27.76 -13.63
N LYS A 423 -24.12 27.58 -12.48
CA LYS A 423 -25.46 27.00 -12.38
C LYS A 423 -26.51 27.82 -13.12
N HIS A 424 -26.46 29.15 -13.03
CA HIS A 424 -27.39 30.05 -13.78
C HIS A 424 -27.20 29.95 -15.31
N ARG A 425 -26.02 29.51 -15.77
CA ARG A 425 -25.75 29.19 -17.17
C ARG A 425 -26.18 27.76 -17.57
N GLY A 426 -26.81 27.02 -16.68
CA GLY A 426 -27.21 25.62 -16.91
C GLY A 426 -26.03 24.64 -16.86
N ILE A 427 -24.89 25.02 -16.30
CA ILE A 427 -23.69 24.19 -16.14
C ILE A 427 -23.72 23.55 -14.76
N ASP A 428 -23.63 22.22 -14.73
CA ASP A 428 -23.45 21.48 -13.48
C ASP A 428 -21.96 21.55 -13.05
N PRO A 429 -21.63 22.20 -11.91
CA PRO A 429 -20.25 22.27 -11.43
C PRO A 429 -19.72 20.93 -10.89
N GLY A 430 -20.55 19.90 -10.82
CA GLY A 430 -20.23 18.63 -10.15
C GLY A 430 -20.07 18.80 -8.63
N ARG A 431 -19.25 17.97 -8.01
CA ARG A 431 -18.97 18.05 -6.57
C ARG A 431 -18.19 19.32 -6.23
N VAL A 432 -18.74 20.11 -5.32
CA VAL A 432 -18.15 21.38 -4.90
C VAL A 432 -17.29 21.17 -3.65
N HIS A 433 -16.04 21.63 -3.67
CA HIS A 433 -15.16 21.54 -2.50
C HIS A 433 -14.21 22.73 -2.37
N LEU A 434 -14.20 23.34 -1.18
CA LEU A 434 -13.40 24.51 -0.86
C LEU A 434 -12.45 24.27 0.32
N GLN A 435 -12.94 23.60 1.35
CA GLN A 435 -12.28 23.44 2.63
C GLN A 435 -11.12 22.44 2.56
N GLY A 436 -9.95 22.86 3.05
CA GLY A 436 -8.89 21.98 3.54
C GLY A 436 -9.04 21.76 5.05
N SER A 437 -8.05 21.22 5.75
CA SER A 437 -8.11 20.94 7.19
C SER A 437 -8.51 22.17 8.02
N TYR A 438 -7.77 23.27 7.92
CA TYR A 438 -8.11 24.51 8.65
C TYR A 438 -9.37 25.21 8.12
N GLY A 439 -9.63 25.10 6.81
CA GLY A 439 -10.89 25.62 6.24
C GLY A 439 -12.11 24.93 6.83
N PHE A 440 -12.03 23.63 7.11
CA PHE A 440 -13.09 22.88 7.80
C PHE A 440 -13.22 23.27 9.27
N LEU A 441 -12.09 23.37 9.99
CA LEU A 441 -12.07 23.67 11.41
C LEU A 441 -12.49 25.11 11.73
N ASN A 442 -12.23 26.06 10.84
CA ASN A 442 -12.45 27.50 11.09
C ASN A 442 -13.69 28.06 10.39
N TYR A 443 -14.24 27.35 9.41
CA TYR A 443 -15.45 27.73 8.67
C TYR A 443 -16.38 26.52 8.51
N PRO A 444 -16.86 25.94 9.62
CA PRO A 444 -17.66 24.69 9.60
C PRO A 444 -19.07 24.87 9.01
N GLU A 445 -19.53 26.12 8.84
CA GLU A 445 -20.81 26.46 8.23
C GLU A 445 -20.85 26.23 6.71
N LEU A 446 -19.69 26.14 6.05
CA LEU A 446 -19.62 25.93 4.61
C LEU A 446 -20.16 24.55 4.22
N ARG A 447 -21.08 24.55 3.27
CA ARG A 447 -21.78 23.35 2.80
C ARG A 447 -21.21 22.89 1.45
N CYS A 448 -20.03 22.30 1.48
CA CYS A 448 -19.38 21.66 0.34
C CYS A 448 -19.70 20.15 0.32
N ASP A 449 -19.61 19.52 -0.85
CA ASP A 449 -19.82 18.07 -0.96
C ASP A 449 -18.66 17.27 -0.40
N LEU A 450 -17.42 17.79 -0.55
CA LEU A 450 -16.20 17.14 -0.09
C LEU A 450 -15.37 18.09 0.79
N VAL A 451 -14.77 17.52 1.83
CA VAL A 451 -13.77 18.17 2.68
C VAL A 451 -12.42 17.50 2.46
N ARG A 452 -11.43 18.26 2.01
CA ARG A 452 -10.07 17.77 1.73
C ARG A 452 -9.23 17.72 3.00
N CYS A 453 -9.40 16.68 3.79
CA CYS A 453 -8.66 16.47 5.03
C CYS A 453 -7.24 15.94 4.73
N GLY A 454 -6.23 16.71 5.11
CA GLY A 454 -4.82 16.32 5.09
C GLY A 454 -4.28 16.24 6.50
N ILE A 455 -3.64 17.32 6.97
CA ILE A 455 -2.94 17.33 8.26
C ILE A 455 -3.86 17.08 9.46
N ALA A 456 -5.15 17.35 9.36
CA ALA A 456 -6.13 17.05 10.42
C ALA A 456 -6.32 15.54 10.63
N LEU A 457 -6.27 14.72 9.56
CA LEU A 457 -6.31 13.26 9.68
C LEU A 457 -5.15 12.73 10.55
N PHE A 458 -4.00 13.40 10.48
CA PHE A 458 -2.81 13.01 11.23
C PHE A 458 -2.72 13.66 12.62
N GLY A 459 -3.76 14.38 13.05
CA GLY A 459 -3.83 14.97 14.38
C GLY A 459 -2.82 16.08 14.65
N CYS A 460 -2.29 16.70 13.58
CA CYS A 460 -1.22 17.68 13.69
C CYS A 460 -1.74 19.11 13.45
N ILE A 461 -2.75 19.52 14.20
CA ILE A 461 -3.35 20.86 14.17
C ILE A 461 -2.79 21.72 15.29
N ALA A 462 -2.42 22.95 14.97
CA ALA A 462 -2.02 23.93 15.97
C ALA A 462 -3.26 24.56 16.62
N ASP A 463 -3.43 24.39 17.93
CA ASP A 463 -4.60 24.84 18.66
C ASP A 463 -4.87 26.35 18.52
N HIS A 464 -3.83 27.17 18.49
CA HIS A 464 -3.95 28.62 18.33
C HIS A 464 -4.40 29.05 16.92
N ARG A 465 -4.39 28.14 15.94
CA ARG A 465 -4.82 28.35 14.55
C ARG A 465 -6.19 27.73 14.24
N SER A 466 -6.87 27.19 15.23
CA SER A 466 -8.17 26.55 15.05
C SER A 466 -9.22 27.12 16.00
N GLN A 467 -10.38 27.51 15.44
CA GLN A 467 -11.56 27.94 16.22
C GLN A 467 -12.30 26.72 16.79
N THR A 468 -12.51 25.70 15.97
CA THR A 468 -13.16 24.46 16.41
C THR A 468 -12.13 23.55 17.06
N LYS A 469 -12.34 23.27 18.34
CA LYS A 469 -11.48 22.37 19.11
C LYS A 469 -11.99 20.93 18.98
N LEU A 470 -11.37 20.16 18.10
CA LEU A 470 -11.61 18.72 18.00
C LEU A 470 -10.50 17.98 18.75
N ASP A 471 -10.85 16.89 19.42
CA ASP A 471 -9.87 15.99 20.03
C ASP A 471 -9.17 15.18 18.93
N LEU A 472 -8.17 15.80 18.28
CA LEU A 472 -7.35 15.13 17.25
C LEU A 472 -6.02 14.73 17.85
N ARG A 473 -5.61 13.48 17.59
CA ARG A 473 -4.43 12.86 18.21
C ARG A 473 -3.32 12.68 17.19
N PRO A 474 -2.07 13.06 17.51
CA PRO A 474 -0.93 12.79 16.64
C PRO A 474 -0.82 11.31 16.27
N VAL A 475 -0.70 11.01 14.97
CA VAL A 475 -0.63 9.64 14.45
C VAL A 475 0.80 9.13 14.40
N ALA A 476 1.77 10.00 14.06
CA ALA A 476 3.16 9.60 13.90
C ALA A 476 4.01 9.97 15.11
N SER A 477 4.88 9.05 15.51
CA SER A 477 6.04 9.31 16.35
C SER A 477 7.32 8.86 15.65
N VAL A 478 8.44 9.55 15.90
CA VAL A 478 9.74 9.28 15.29
C VAL A 478 10.72 8.84 16.36
N HIS A 479 11.32 7.70 16.14
CA HIS A 479 12.18 6.99 17.08
C HIS A 479 13.54 6.72 16.48
N THR A 480 14.56 6.62 17.35
CA THR A 480 15.91 6.19 16.97
C THR A 480 16.59 5.50 18.13
N ARG A 481 17.84 5.09 17.94
CA ARG A 481 18.67 4.46 18.99
C ARG A 481 19.98 5.19 19.20
N ILE A 482 20.50 5.08 20.42
CA ILE A 482 21.87 5.50 20.75
C ILE A 482 22.85 4.52 20.10
N ALA A 483 23.68 5.00 19.17
CA ALA A 483 24.70 4.21 18.51
C ALA A 483 26.04 4.20 19.28
N ALA A 484 26.33 5.30 19.96
CA ALA A 484 27.56 5.43 20.75
C ALA A 484 27.42 6.51 21.82
N LEU A 485 28.26 6.42 22.84
CA LEU A 485 28.43 7.44 23.89
C LEU A 485 29.87 7.96 23.87
N ARG A 486 30.05 9.27 24.04
CA ARG A 486 31.36 9.93 24.05
C ARG A 486 31.45 10.90 25.21
N SER A 487 32.39 10.67 26.11
CA SER A 487 32.72 11.66 27.13
C SER A 487 33.50 12.80 26.48
N LEU A 488 33.06 14.02 26.70
CA LEU A 488 33.69 15.24 26.18
C LEU A 488 34.12 16.11 27.37
N LYS A 489 35.33 16.65 27.26
CA LYS A 489 35.83 17.66 28.19
C LYS A 489 35.33 19.05 27.80
N LYS A 490 35.26 19.94 28.74
CA LYS A 490 34.95 21.34 28.52
C LYS A 490 35.80 21.90 27.39
N GLY A 491 35.15 22.51 26.37
CA GLY A 491 35.78 23.06 25.18
C GLY A 491 35.95 22.08 24.02
N GLU A 492 35.76 20.77 24.21
CA GLU A 492 35.78 19.82 23.09
C GLU A 492 34.47 19.93 22.28
N GLY A 493 34.61 19.76 20.96
CA GLY A 493 33.50 19.88 20.00
C GLY A 493 32.89 18.54 19.63
N ALA A 494 31.67 18.60 19.06
CA ALA A 494 31.02 17.46 18.42
C ALA A 494 30.62 17.80 16.97
N GLY A 495 30.80 16.84 16.06
CA GLY A 495 30.45 16.95 14.66
C GLY A 495 31.40 17.83 13.81
N TYR A 496 30.95 18.18 12.62
CA TYR A 496 31.75 18.92 11.65
C TYR A 496 32.02 20.39 12.08
N ASN A 497 33.18 20.90 11.68
CA ASN A 497 33.56 22.33 11.75
C ASN A 497 33.62 22.93 13.15
N HIS A 498 33.61 22.12 14.21
CA HIS A 498 33.67 22.59 15.61
C HIS A 498 32.65 23.73 15.92
N VAL A 499 31.44 23.60 15.38
CA VAL A 499 30.37 24.62 15.49
C VAL A 499 29.72 24.68 16.86
N TRP A 500 30.03 23.71 17.71
CA TRP A 500 29.59 23.64 19.12
C TRP A 500 30.74 23.10 19.96
N SER A 501 30.86 23.61 21.16
CA SER A 501 31.84 23.16 22.16
C SER A 501 31.11 22.86 23.48
N ALA A 502 31.50 21.78 24.12
CA ALA A 502 30.98 21.41 25.44
C ALA A 502 31.20 22.54 26.46
N PRO A 503 30.15 23.09 27.09
CA PRO A 503 30.29 24.18 28.05
C PRO A 503 30.92 23.73 29.38
N GLN A 504 30.86 22.42 29.64
CA GLN A 504 31.43 21.71 30.79
C GLN A 504 31.75 20.27 30.38
N ASP A 505 32.37 19.50 31.26
CA ASP A 505 32.53 18.05 31.07
C ASP A 505 31.13 17.42 30.91
N THR A 506 30.90 16.68 29.86
CA THR A 506 29.59 16.12 29.50
C THR A 506 29.71 14.79 28.76
N THR A 507 28.57 14.11 28.55
CA THR A 507 28.48 12.96 27.64
C THR A 507 27.62 13.35 26.44
N ALA A 508 28.15 13.11 25.24
CA ALA A 508 27.39 13.19 24.00
C ALA A 508 26.92 11.80 23.60
N ALA A 509 25.60 11.64 23.41
CA ALA A 509 25.02 10.48 22.75
C ALA A 509 24.97 10.70 21.24
N ILE A 510 25.45 9.72 20.49
CA ILE A 510 25.36 9.71 19.03
C ILE A 510 24.13 8.90 18.64
N LEU A 511 23.19 9.52 17.96
CA LEU A 511 21.94 8.88 17.54
C LEU A 511 22.05 8.36 16.09
N SER A 512 21.37 7.24 15.82
CA SER A 512 21.34 6.59 14.51
C SER A 512 20.33 7.23 13.54
N ILE A 513 20.21 8.56 13.54
CA ILE A 513 19.32 9.34 12.67
C ILE A 513 19.99 10.64 12.26
N GLY A 514 19.81 11.08 11.02
CA GLY A 514 20.40 12.31 10.52
C GLY A 514 19.55 12.99 9.44
N TYR A 515 20.15 13.95 8.69
CA TYR A 515 19.38 14.73 7.73
C TYR A 515 18.91 13.91 6.51
N SER A 516 19.53 12.76 6.19
CA SER A 516 19.03 11.86 5.14
C SER A 516 17.79 11.09 5.56
N ASP A 517 17.46 11.06 6.83
CA ASP A 517 16.22 10.47 7.34
C ASP A 517 15.06 11.48 7.32
N GLY A 518 15.38 12.77 7.19
CA GLY A 518 14.40 13.85 7.09
C GLY A 518 14.44 14.88 8.19
N LEU A 519 15.40 14.79 9.11
CA LEU A 519 15.64 15.88 10.06
C LEU A 519 16.27 17.08 9.34
N LEU A 520 15.81 18.28 9.65
CA LEU A 520 16.49 19.48 9.16
C LEU A 520 17.86 19.60 9.80
N ARG A 521 18.92 19.79 9.00
CA ARG A 521 20.28 19.96 9.51
C ARG A 521 20.40 21.16 10.46
N SER A 522 19.56 22.18 10.25
CA SER A 522 19.47 23.36 11.12
C SER A 522 18.97 23.05 12.53
N SER A 523 18.27 21.93 12.75
CA SER A 523 17.74 21.53 14.07
C SER A 523 18.80 21.54 15.17
N SER A 524 20.05 21.15 14.84
CA SER A 524 21.18 21.18 15.79
C SER A 524 21.56 22.58 16.26
N PHE A 525 21.12 23.64 15.56
CA PHE A 525 21.49 25.02 15.87
C PHE A 525 20.30 25.85 16.39
N GLN A 526 19.12 25.27 16.41
CA GLN A 526 17.85 25.94 16.74
C GLN A 526 17.22 25.41 18.01
N GLY A 527 18.00 24.74 18.84
CA GLY A 527 17.58 24.26 20.16
C GLY A 527 16.54 23.13 20.09
N VAL A 528 16.50 22.34 19.00
CA VAL A 528 15.67 21.15 18.94
C VAL A 528 16.21 20.12 19.93
N GLU A 529 15.30 19.44 20.60
CA GLU A 529 15.59 18.43 21.63
C GLU A 529 15.05 17.07 21.21
N VAL A 530 15.48 16.04 21.93
CA VAL A 530 14.97 14.67 21.88
C VAL A 530 14.63 14.20 23.28
N LEU A 531 13.87 13.11 23.43
CA LEU A 531 13.58 12.52 24.75
C LEU A 531 14.40 11.27 24.97
N ILE A 532 15.09 11.22 26.12
CA ILE A 532 15.79 10.05 26.63
C ILE A 532 15.36 9.89 28.09
N HIS A 533 14.81 8.74 28.47
CA HIS A 533 14.24 8.49 29.81
C HIS A 533 13.20 9.55 30.25
N GLY A 534 12.43 10.10 29.32
CA GLY A 534 11.48 11.16 29.64
C GLY A 534 12.13 12.51 29.96
N GLN A 535 13.43 12.69 29.67
CA GLN A 535 14.14 13.96 29.81
C GLN A 535 14.44 14.57 28.45
N ARG A 536 14.34 15.88 28.36
CA ARG A 536 14.67 16.64 27.15
C ARG A 536 16.17 16.85 27.08
N CYS A 537 16.77 16.39 25.98
CA CYS A 537 18.19 16.49 25.72
C CYS A 537 18.41 17.25 24.39
N PRO A 538 19.23 18.32 24.38
CA PRO A 538 19.40 19.16 23.20
C PRO A 538 20.26 18.48 22.12
N LEU A 539 19.86 18.65 20.85
CA LEU A 539 20.74 18.39 19.72
C LEU A 539 21.90 19.39 19.74
N VAL A 540 23.13 18.90 19.54
CA VAL A 540 24.34 19.72 19.58
C VAL A 540 25.25 19.40 18.40
N GLY A 541 26.17 20.30 18.09
CA GLY A 541 27.11 20.10 17.01
C GLY A 541 26.46 20.03 15.62
N ALA A 542 27.26 19.80 14.59
CA ALA A 542 26.73 19.71 13.22
C ALA A 542 26.17 18.31 12.94
N MET A 543 24.87 18.22 12.69
CA MET A 543 24.22 16.99 12.27
C MET A 543 24.88 16.40 11.02
N CYS A 544 25.13 15.11 11.03
CA CYS A 544 25.64 14.33 9.91
C CYS A 544 24.49 13.78 9.04
N MET A 545 24.86 13.10 7.94
CA MET A 545 23.91 12.49 7.02
C MET A 545 23.03 11.44 7.72
N ASP A 546 23.63 10.56 8.53
CA ASP A 546 23.02 9.39 9.12
C ASP A 546 23.01 9.40 10.66
N GLN A 547 23.59 10.43 11.26
CA GLN A 547 23.78 10.54 12.71
C GLN A 547 23.66 11.99 13.18
N CYS A 548 23.28 12.16 14.43
CA CYS A 548 23.31 13.45 15.12
C CYS A 548 23.82 13.27 16.56
N PHE A 549 24.14 14.39 17.19
CA PHE A 549 24.73 14.44 18.52
C PHE A 549 23.73 15.08 19.49
N VAL A 550 23.68 14.52 20.70
CA VAL A 550 22.81 14.99 21.77
C VAL A 550 23.64 15.14 23.04
N ASP A 551 23.58 16.30 23.66
CA ASP A 551 24.19 16.49 24.97
C ASP A 551 23.26 15.89 26.05
N ILE A 552 23.69 14.82 26.70
CA ILE A 552 22.94 14.13 27.74
C ILE A 552 23.46 14.45 29.14
N GLY A 553 24.50 15.28 29.26
CA GLY A 553 25.08 15.63 30.56
C GLY A 553 25.57 14.40 31.32
N SER A 554 25.02 14.22 32.51
CA SER A 554 25.25 13.05 33.37
C SER A 554 24.12 12.03 33.34
N LEU A 555 23.16 12.15 32.44
CA LEU A 555 22.05 11.21 32.33
C LEU A 555 22.59 9.80 32.03
N PRO A 556 22.25 8.78 32.83
CA PRO A 556 22.67 7.42 32.56
C PRO A 556 21.94 6.92 31.31
N ALA A 557 22.70 6.53 30.30
CA ALA A 557 22.20 6.00 29.04
C ALA A 557 23.10 4.87 28.54
N VAL A 558 22.54 3.95 27.75
CA VAL A 558 23.28 2.82 27.18
C VAL A 558 23.15 2.75 25.66
N ILE A 559 24.14 2.16 25.01
CA ILE A 559 24.11 1.92 23.56
C ILE A 559 22.95 0.97 23.24
N GLY A 560 22.22 1.27 22.16
CA GLY A 560 21.03 0.53 21.74
C GLY A 560 19.73 1.03 22.35
N GLU A 561 19.80 1.96 23.29
CA GLU A 561 18.62 2.53 23.94
C GLU A 561 17.78 3.38 23.00
N GLU A 562 16.46 3.34 23.19
CA GLU A 562 15.50 4.07 22.39
C GLU A 562 15.42 5.54 22.76
N VAL A 563 15.38 6.38 21.73
CA VAL A 563 15.28 7.84 21.84
C VAL A 563 14.07 8.32 21.03
N ILE A 564 13.27 9.20 21.59
CA ILE A 564 12.12 9.80 20.93
C ILE A 564 12.54 11.14 20.32
N VAL A 565 12.36 11.26 19.00
CA VAL A 565 12.61 12.52 18.26
C VAL A 565 11.33 13.34 18.14
N ILE A 566 10.22 12.69 17.79
CA ILE A 566 8.85 13.23 17.81
C ILE A 566 7.99 12.21 18.55
N GLY A 567 7.24 12.62 19.54
CA GLY A 567 6.38 11.72 20.31
C GLY A 567 6.42 11.99 21.79
N THR A 568 5.99 11.01 22.57
CA THR A 568 5.84 11.11 24.03
C THR A 568 6.66 10.03 24.73
N GLN A 569 7.33 10.39 25.81
CA GLN A 569 8.02 9.46 26.70
C GLN A 569 7.77 9.87 28.16
N GLY A 570 7.05 9.05 28.92
CA GLY A 570 6.59 9.39 30.26
C GLY A 570 5.62 10.59 30.22
N THR A 571 5.97 11.66 30.92
CA THR A 571 5.17 12.90 30.98
C THR A 571 5.63 13.96 30.00
N GLN A 572 6.69 13.73 29.26
CA GLN A 572 7.26 14.68 28.30
C GLN A 572 6.86 14.33 26.88
N SER A 573 6.68 15.36 26.06
CA SER A 573 6.40 15.20 24.65
C SER A 573 7.17 16.22 23.81
N ILE A 574 7.53 15.83 22.59
CA ILE A 574 8.06 16.70 21.53
C ILE A 574 7.15 16.54 20.33
N SER A 575 6.43 17.61 19.97
CA SER A 575 5.52 17.59 18.83
C SER A 575 6.21 18.00 17.54
N ALA A 576 5.64 17.59 16.39
CA ALA A 576 6.06 18.08 15.10
C ALA A 576 5.89 19.60 14.97
N LEU A 577 4.91 20.19 15.68
CA LEU A 577 4.70 21.65 15.74
C LEU A 577 5.86 22.33 16.45
N GLU A 578 6.30 21.81 17.60
CA GLU A 578 7.44 22.35 18.35
C GLU A 578 8.71 22.37 17.48
N ILE A 579 8.97 21.28 16.76
CA ILE A 579 10.13 21.23 15.83
C ILE A 579 9.96 22.25 14.70
N ALA A 580 8.78 22.35 14.10
CA ALA A 580 8.49 23.29 13.03
C ALA A 580 8.70 24.74 13.48
N ASP A 581 8.19 25.11 14.65
CA ASP A 581 8.33 26.46 15.21
C ASP A 581 9.82 26.79 15.50
N ARG A 582 10.57 25.85 16.09
CA ARG A 582 12.01 26.04 16.38
C ARG A 582 12.83 26.16 15.08
N THR A 583 12.45 25.43 14.03
CA THR A 583 13.19 25.41 12.76
C THR A 583 12.69 26.43 11.72
N GLY A 584 11.70 27.25 12.08
CA GLY A 584 11.17 28.31 11.21
C GLY A 584 10.39 27.79 10.01
N THR A 585 9.72 26.66 10.17
CA THR A 585 8.92 26.03 9.11
C THR A 585 7.50 25.68 9.59
N ILE A 586 6.80 24.83 8.86
CA ILE A 586 5.44 24.37 9.14
C ILE A 586 5.39 22.86 9.36
N VAL A 587 4.41 22.39 10.13
CA VAL A 587 4.23 20.96 10.43
C VAL A 587 4.17 20.07 9.16
N PRO A 588 3.44 20.45 8.09
CA PRO A 588 3.43 19.65 6.85
C PRO A 588 4.83 19.45 6.24
N GLU A 589 5.71 20.45 6.31
CA GLU A 589 7.08 20.32 5.81
C GLU A 589 7.88 19.39 6.72
N THR A 590 7.88 19.62 8.04
CA THR A 590 8.59 18.77 9.02
C THR A 590 8.27 17.30 8.82
N LEU A 591 6.98 16.95 8.69
CA LEU A 591 6.56 15.55 8.53
C LEU A 591 6.84 15.00 7.13
N SER A 592 6.62 15.78 6.06
CA SER A 592 6.83 15.32 4.69
C SER A 592 8.31 15.09 4.34
N LEU A 593 9.22 15.65 5.11
CA LEU A 593 10.65 15.40 4.99
C LEU A 593 11.06 14.02 5.48
N LEU A 594 10.26 13.35 6.31
CA LEU A 594 10.55 11.99 6.81
C LEU A 594 10.72 11.02 5.63
N ARG A 595 11.95 10.55 5.42
CA ARG A 595 12.33 9.77 4.23
C ARG A 595 11.88 8.31 4.30
N GLY A 596 11.71 7.69 3.13
CA GLY A 596 11.29 6.30 3.00
C GLY A 596 12.30 5.26 3.53
N ARG A 597 13.52 5.67 3.88
CA ARG A 597 14.53 4.79 4.50
C ARG A 597 14.25 4.46 5.99
N MET A 598 13.34 5.18 6.63
CA MET A 598 12.82 4.79 7.94
C MET A 598 11.57 3.93 7.74
N PRO A 599 11.49 2.73 8.32
CA PRO A 599 10.27 1.91 8.33
C PRO A 599 9.10 2.64 8.96
N ARG A 600 7.88 2.41 8.46
CA ARG A 600 6.61 2.85 9.07
C ARG A 600 5.96 1.63 9.71
N ILE A 601 5.75 1.69 11.02
CA ILE A 601 5.27 0.56 11.80
C ILE A 601 3.98 0.98 12.49
N PHE A 602 2.87 0.34 12.16
CA PHE A 602 1.63 0.55 12.89
C PHE A 602 1.72 -0.05 14.31
N ILE A 603 1.17 0.68 15.28
CA ILE A 603 1.04 0.26 16.67
C ILE A 603 -0.41 0.35 17.13
#